data_af05b3fda11f0b6189102fc966a40121
#
_entry.id   af05b3fda11f0b6189102fc966a40121
#
_cell.length_a   1.000
_cell.length_b   1.000
_cell.length_c   1.000
_cell.angle_alpha   90.00
_cell.angle_beta   90.00
_cell.angle_gamma   90.00
#
_symmetry.space_group_name_H-M   'P 1'
#
loop_
_entity.id
_entity.type
_entity.pdbx_description
1 polymer ?
#
loop_
_entity_poly.entity_id
_entity_poly.type
_entity_poly.pdbx_seq_one_letter_code
_entity_poly.pdbx_strand_id
1 'polypeptide(L)'
;MFNVEKKEVYKYIIAAVFLLWAIAWVYIMEGGNTSFYLFFAAILWIYMAINIWANDVANNMWPAVWSKAITLTWAIIIAAIFEASGAIIAGWDVVDTIKGWIINGDQITNQMDLVAIMLSTLLWAAVWLNIATYFKAPVSATHSIIWALLWAWIISYGFWIVNWIVVGKIAASWVISPVLWWTIAAILLLSIRRNILKKESRWDAAKIWVPVYVWLMSAIFSIYLLIKGLKPLLKSNESLANIITPSFALFAWVVIWILVYIALILHYKKQSSYFKNSKSFINTLFNVPLICSVALLSFAHGANDVANAIWPLAAINDIFWNGIEHIQWSKASVEKWIMILWALWIVVWLSVFWARLIKTVGWEITKLNQIRAFCVALSAAVTVLIASQLWLPVSSTHIAIGWIFWVWLLREHIKRQKGKDKEYIEKAMIKNIALAWIITLPVSWLISAGMYFILMKI
;
A
#
# COMPACT_ATOMS: atom_id res chain seq x y z
N MET A 1 26.58 -1.27 -24.44
CA MET A 1 26.75 -2.71 -24.17
C MET A 1 26.54 -2.93 -22.69
N PHE A 2 25.42 -3.55 -22.30
CA PHE A 2 25.06 -3.77 -20.89
C PHE A 2 25.92 -4.91 -20.33
N ASN A 3 26.91 -4.56 -19.50
CA ASN A 3 27.63 -5.55 -18.70
C ASN A 3 26.70 -5.94 -17.54
N VAL A 4 25.79 -6.89 -17.79
CA VAL A 4 24.92 -7.44 -16.77
C VAL A 4 25.74 -8.43 -15.98
N GLU A 5 26.06 -8.13 -14.72
CA GLU A 5 26.73 -9.09 -13.83
C GLU A 5 25.92 -10.42 -13.80
N LYS A 6 26.61 -11.57 -13.80
CA LYS A 6 25.96 -12.90 -13.81
C LYS A 6 24.82 -13.02 -12.76
N LYS A 7 24.95 -12.37 -11.61
CA LYS A 7 23.90 -12.30 -10.57
C LYS A 7 22.62 -11.58 -11.00
N GLU A 8 22.67 -10.67 -11.93
CA GLU A 8 21.47 -10.00 -12.46
C GLU A 8 20.73 -10.90 -13.46
N VAL A 9 21.45 -11.74 -14.21
CA VAL A 9 20.82 -12.67 -15.19
C VAL A 9 19.88 -13.65 -14.50
N TYR A 10 20.28 -14.21 -13.34
CA TYR A 10 19.40 -15.13 -12.60
C TYR A 10 18.07 -14.50 -12.19
N LYS A 11 18.05 -13.22 -11.87
CA LYS A 11 16.83 -12.51 -11.51
C LYS A 11 15.84 -12.44 -12.67
N TYR A 12 16.33 -12.13 -13.86
CA TYR A 12 15.49 -12.10 -15.05
C TYR A 12 14.99 -13.50 -15.44
N ILE A 13 15.81 -14.53 -15.25
CA ILE A 13 15.40 -15.92 -15.47
C ILE A 13 14.28 -16.32 -14.50
N ILE A 14 14.43 -16.03 -13.20
CA ILE A 14 13.38 -16.31 -12.20
C ILE A 14 12.09 -15.59 -12.55
N ALA A 15 12.17 -14.30 -12.90
CA ALA A 15 11.01 -13.52 -13.31
C ALA A 15 10.34 -14.11 -14.57
N ALA A 16 11.11 -14.52 -15.58
CA ALA A 16 10.60 -15.12 -16.80
C ALA A 16 9.94 -16.49 -16.54
N VAL A 17 10.59 -17.34 -15.75
CA VAL A 17 10.03 -18.65 -15.35
C VAL A 17 8.72 -18.46 -14.57
N PHE A 18 8.68 -17.53 -13.65
CA PHE A 18 7.46 -17.25 -12.90
C PHE A 18 6.36 -16.67 -13.78
N LEU A 19 6.71 -15.80 -14.73
CA LEU A 19 5.77 -15.27 -15.73
C LEU A 19 5.13 -16.42 -16.53
N LEU A 20 5.95 -17.32 -17.08
CA LEU A 20 5.46 -18.49 -17.83
C LEU A 20 4.59 -19.39 -16.95
N TRP A 21 4.98 -19.60 -15.71
CA TRP A 21 4.18 -20.35 -14.75
C TRP A 21 2.85 -19.67 -14.43
N ALA A 22 2.82 -18.36 -14.21
CA ALA A 22 1.60 -17.62 -13.96
C ALA A 22 0.63 -17.68 -15.14
N ILE A 23 1.14 -17.58 -16.37
CA ILE A 23 0.37 -17.75 -17.60
C ILE A 23 -0.22 -19.18 -17.70
N ALA A 24 0.61 -20.20 -17.44
CA ALA A 24 0.16 -21.60 -17.42
C ALA A 24 -0.88 -21.85 -16.32
N TRP A 25 -0.71 -21.21 -15.15
CA TRP A 25 -1.66 -21.28 -14.05
C TRP A 25 -3.04 -20.73 -14.45
N VAL A 26 -3.09 -19.54 -15.07
CA VAL A 26 -4.34 -18.97 -15.60
C VAL A 26 -4.99 -19.94 -16.59
N TYR A 27 -4.23 -20.48 -17.51
CA TYR A 27 -4.74 -21.46 -18.50
C TYR A 27 -5.34 -22.72 -17.85
N ILE A 28 -4.70 -23.26 -16.81
CA ILE A 28 -5.17 -24.43 -16.07
C ILE A 28 -6.44 -24.12 -15.28
N MET A 29 -6.47 -22.98 -14.57
CA MET A 29 -7.62 -22.57 -13.76
C MET A 29 -8.87 -22.29 -14.59
N GLU A 30 -8.69 -21.86 -15.83
CA GLU A 30 -9.73 -21.64 -16.82
C GLU A 30 -10.14 -22.92 -17.59
N GLY A 31 -9.69 -24.10 -17.15
CA GLY A 31 -10.08 -25.38 -17.74
C GLY A 31 -9.56 -25.64 -19.16
N GLY A 32 -8.49 -24.95 -19.57
CA GLY A 32 -7.84 -25.11 -20.87
C GLY A 32 -8.54 -24.44 -22.06
N ASN A 33 -9.64 -23.74 -21.84
CA ASN A 33 -10.45 -23.07 -22.88
C ASN A 33 -10.40 -21.53 -22.73
N THR A 34 -9.23 -20.99 -22.40
CA THR A 34 -9.05 -19.59 -22.07
C THR A 34 -9.28 -18.70 -23.30
N SER A 35 -10.14 -17.69 -23.17
CA SER A 35 -10.31 -16.65 -24.17
C SER A 35 -8.99 -15.90 -24.39
N PHE A 36 -8.70 -15.55 -25.66
CA PHE A 36 -7.55 -14.71 -26.01
C PHE A 36 -7.49 -13.42 -25.17
N TYR A 37 -8.64 -12.80 -24.91
CA TYR A 37 -8.73 -11.57 -24.13
C TYR A 37 -8.37 -11.77 -22.66
N LEU A 38 -8.77 -12.89 -22.06
CA LEU A 38 -8.41 -13.19 -20.67
C LEU A 38 -6.92 -13.50 -20.54
N PHE A 39 -6.36 -14.23 -21.52
CA PHE A 39 -4.93 -14.47 -21.58
C PHE A 39 -4.14 -13.16 -21.71
N PHE A 40 -4.58 -12.27 -22.60
CA PHE A 40 -3.96 -10.96 -22.79
C PHE A 40 -4.12 -10.08 -21.54
N ALA A 41 -5.29 -10.12 -20.89
CA ALA A 41 -5.52 -9.45 -19.61
C ALA A 41 -4.57 -9.92 -18.50
N ALA A 42 -4.31 -11.22 -18.42
CA ALA A 42 -3.36 -11.76 -17.45
C ALA A 42 -1.94 -11.25 -17.68
N ILE A 43 -1.49 -11.13 -18.93
CA ILE A 43 -0.18 -10.56 -19.28
C ILE A 43 -0.12 -9.08 -18.87
N LEU A 44 -1.13 -8.30 -19.19
CA LEU A 44 -1.19 -6.88 -18.81
C LEU A 44 -1.27 -6.69 -17.29
N TRP A 45 -2.01 -7.55 -16.63
CA TRP A 45 -2.12 -7.58 -15.18
C TRP A 45 -0.75 -7.85 -14.52
N ILE A 46 -0.01 -8.82 -15.03
CA ILE A 46 1.36 -9.10 -14.58
C ILE A 46 2.26 -7.89 -14.79
N TYR A 47 2.18 -7.24 -15.96
CA TYR A 47 2.94 -6.03 -16.25
C TYR A 47 2.56 -4.87 -15.31
N MET A 48 1.27 -4.69 -15.02
CA MET A 48 0.81 -3.69 -14.05
C MET A 48 1.33 -4.01 -12.63
N ALA A 49 1.26 -5.27 -12.23
CA ALA A 49 1.76 -5.72 -10.94
C ALA A 49 3.25 -5.41 -10.75
N ILE A 50 4.08 -5.67 -11.76
CA ILE A 50 5.50 -5.31 -11.76
C ILE A 50 5.71 -3.83 -11.48
N ASN A 51 4.94 -2.97 -12.13
CA ASN A 51 5.10 -1.53 -12.06
C ASN A 51 4.58 -0.94 -10.74
N ILE A 52 3.48 -1.45 -10.18
CA ILE A 52 3.02 -1.08 -8.83
C ILE A 52 4.14 -1.37 -7.83
N TRP A 53 4.68 -2.58 -7.89
CA TRP A 53 5.71 -3.01 -6.93
C TRP A 53 7.01 -2.23 -7.08
N ALA A 54 7.41 -1.94 -8.30
CA ALA A 54 8.58 -1.12 -8.56
C ALA A 54 8.45 0.31 -8.00
N ASN A 55 7.24 0.83 -7.87
CA ASN A 55 6.99 2.20 -7.41
C ASN A 55 6.68 2.28 -5.91
N ASP A 56 5.85 1.39 -5.39
CA ASP A 56 5.17 1.59 -4.10
C ASP A 56 5.77 0.83 -2.91
N VAL A 57 6.33 -0.36 -3.11
CA VAL A 57 6.84 -1.17 -1.98
C VAL A 57 8.00 -0.52 -1.25
N ALA A 58 8.82 0.25 -1.96
CA ALA A 58 9.86 1.03 -1.31
C ALA A 58 9.30 1.92 -0.19
N ASN A 59 8.07 2.40 -0.35
CA ASN A 59 7.42 3.31 0.58
C ASN A 59 7.17 2.70 1.97
N ASN A 60 6.99 1.39 2.06
CA ASN A 60 6.61 0.71 3.31
C ASN A 60 7.80 0.43 4.22
N MET A 61 8.92 -0.04 3.66
CA MET A 61 10.04 -0.58 4.43
C MET A 61 11.21 0.36 4.64
N TRP A 62 11.35 1.39 3.76
CA TRP A 62 12.50 2.28 3.85
C TRP A 62 12.66 2.97 5.22
N PRO A 63 11.59 3.32 6.02
CA PRO A 63 11.80 3.92 7.33
C PRO A 63 12.60 3.03 8.28
N ALA A 64 12.35 1.72 8.25
CA ALA A 64 13.06 0.76 9.10
C ALA A 64 14.48 0.46 8.61
N VAL A 65 14.68 0.36 7.29
CA VAL A 65 16.00 0.14 6.70
C VAL A 65 16.91 1.36 6.90
N TRP A 66 16.42 2.56 6.64
CA TRP A 66 17.20 3.80 6.73
C TRP A 66 17.49 4.24 8.15
N SER A 67 16.61 3.95 9.09
CA SER A 67 16.89 4.14 10.50
C SER A 67 17.86 3.10 11.05
N LYS A 68 18.26 2.11 10.24
CA LYS A 68 19.11 0.96 10.63
C LYS A 68 18.45 0.09 11.71
N ALA A 69 17.13 0.02 11.76
CA ALA A 69 16.42 -0.87 12.67
C ALA A 69 16.44 -2.33 12.17
N ILE A 70 16.44 -2.53 10.85
CA ILE A 70 16.55 -3.85 10.21
C ILE A 70 17.48 -3.79 8.99
N THR A 71 17.97 -4.97 8.59
CA THR A 71 18.70 -5.13 7.32
C THR A 71 17.74 -5.15 6.14
N LEU A 72 18.28 -4.90 4.94
CA LEU A 72 17.53 -4.96 3.70
C LEU A 72 16.86 -6.34 3.50
N THR A 73 17.58 -7.42 3.78
CA THR A 73 17.05 -8.79 3.63
C THR A 73 15.85 -9.05 4.53
N TRP A 74 15.92 -8.68 5.81
CA TRP A 74 14.78 -8.81 6.72
C TRP A 74 13.61 -7.94 6.31
N ALA A 75 13.88 -6.74 5.79
CA ALA A 75 12.84 -5.87 5.29
C ALA A 75 12.08 -6.51 4.11
N ILE A 76 12.77 -7.17 3.17
CA ILE A 76 12.16 -7.92 2.06
C ILE A 76 11.25 -9.04 2.59
N ILE A 77 11.78 -9.84 3.52
CA ILE A 77 11.04 -10.98 4.08
C ILE A 77 9.75 -10.49 4.77
N ILE A 78 9.85 -9.45 5.60
CA ILE A 78 8.70 -8.88 6.31
C ILE A 78 7.70 -8.29 5.32
N ALA A 79 8.15 -7.52 4.32
CA ALA A 79 7.29 -6.98 3.29
C ALA A 79 6.54 -8.09 2.55
N ALA A 80 7.26 -9.11 2.06
CA ALA A 80 6.68 -10.22 1.31
C ALA A 80 5.57 -10.94 2.11
N ILE A 81 5.82 -11.25 3.37
CA ILE A 81 4.86 -11.95 4.23
C ILE A 81 3.64 -11.07 4.50
N PHE A 82 3.86 -9.83 4.95
CA PHE A 82 2.76 -8.99 5.43
C PHE A 82 1.94 -8.40 4.29
N GLU A 83 2.54 -8.06 3.15
CA GLU A 83 1.78 -7.58 2.00
C GLU A 83 0.96 -8.69 1.35
N ALA A 84 1.55 -9.87 1.16
CA ALA A 84 0.81 -11.03 0.68
C ALA A 84 -0.35 -11.37 1.61
N SER A 85 -0.11 -11.37 2.93
CA SER A 85 -1.16 -11.60 3.92
C SER A 85 -2.24 -10.52 3.88
N GLY A 86 -1.86 -9.24 3.74
CA GLY A 86 -2.79 -8.11 3.61
C GLY A 86 -3.70 -8.26 2.40
N ALA A 87 -3.12 -8.57 1.25
CA ALA A 87 -3.84 -8.81 0.02
C ALA A 87 -4.86 -9.95 0.17
N ILE A 88 -4.43 -11.13 0.63
CA ILE A 88 -5.30 -12.32 0.74
C ILE A 88 -6.38 -12.14 1.80
N ILE A 89 -6.05 -11.56 2.95
CA ILE A 89 -6.93 -11.54 4.12
C ILE A 89 -7.90 -10.35 4.09
N ALA A 90 -7.43 -9.16 3.65
CA ALA A 90 -8.18 -7.92 3.81
C ALA A 90 -8.37 -7.12 2.52
N GLY A 91 -7.94 -7.63 1.37
CA GLY A 91 -8.02 -6.92 0.09
C GLY A 91 -9.41 -6.89 -0.56
N TRP A 92 -10.29 -7.82 -0.19
CA TRP A 92 -11.62 -8.00 -0.79
C TRP A 92 -12.50 -6.74 -0.75
N ASP A 93 -12.54 -6.08 0.40
CA ASP A 93 -13.42 -4.93 0.63
C ASP A 93 -13.09 -3.72 -0.27
N VAL A 94 -11.81 -3.51 -0.57
CA VAL A 94 -11.36 -2.40 -1.42
C VAL A 94 -11.63 -2.71 -2.89
N VAL A 95 -11.48 -3.96 -3.31
CA VAL A 95 -11.83 -4.43 -4.66
C VAL A 95 -13.31 -4.21 -4.94
N ASP A 96 -14.18 -4.58 -4.01
CA ASP A 96 -15.63 -4.41 -4.15
C ASP A 96 -16.04 -2.94 -4.31
N THR A 97 -15.33 -2.01 -3.65
CA THR A 97 -15.63 -0.57 -3.75
C THR A 97 -15.33 0.00 -5.14
N ILE A 98 -14.15 -0.32 -5.68
CA ILE A 98 -13.75 0.19 -7.00
C ILE A 98 -14.68 -0.36 -8.08
N LYS A 99 -15.12 -1.61 -7.94
CA LYS A 99 -15.89 -2.32 -8.91
C LYS A 99 -17.33 -1.81 -9.06
N GLY A 100 -18.02 -1.53 -7.96
CA GLY A 100 -19.46 -1.35 -7.97
C GLY A 100 -19.96 0.09 -7.85
N TRP A 101 -19.09 1.05 -7.56
CA TRP A 101 -19.57 2.36 -7.10
C TRP A 101 -19.12 3.53 -7.96
N ILE A 102 -18.07 3.37 -8.76
CA ILE A 102 -17.51 4.45 -9.59
C ILE A 102 -18.36 4.70 -10.84
N ILE A 103 -19.07 3.70 -11.32
CA ILE A 103 -19.87 3.75 -12.55
C ILE A 103 -21.31 3.26 -12.31
N ASN A 104 -22.21 3.72 -13.16
CA ASN A 104 -23.59 3.22 -13.22
C ASN A 104 -23.63 2.02 -14.18
N GLY A 105 -23.35 0.83 -13.67
CA GLY A 105 -23.16 -0.40 -14.45
C GLY A 105 -24.37 -0.86 -15.26
N ASP A 106 -25.58 -0.44 -14.89
CA ASP A 106 -26.84 -0.81 -15.56
C ASP A 106 -26.92 -0.32 -17.02
N GLN A 107 -26.05 0.62 -17.42
CA GLN A 107 -26.00 1.15 -18.79
C GLN A 107 -25.09 0.36 -19.72
N ILE A 108 -24.39 -0.66 -19.21
CA ILE A 108 -23.40 -1.41 -19.96
C ILE A 108 -24.10 -2.60 -20.61
N THR A 109 -24.19 -2.57 -21.92
CA THR A 109 -24.87 -3.60 -22.72
C THR A 109 -23.92 -4.45 -23.56
N ASN A 110 -22.72 -3.97 -23.81
CA ASN A 110 -21.75 -4.65 -24.66
C ASN A 110 -20.60 -5.24 -23.86
N GLN A 111 -20.45 -6.56 -23.92
CA GLN A 111 -19.39 -7.31 -23.25
C GLN A 111 -17.98 -6.89 -23.72
N MET A 112 -17.81 -6.66 -25.03
CA MET A 112 -16.51 -6.33 -25.60
C MET A 112 -16.05 -4.91 -25.22
N ASP A 113 -16.98 -3.96 -25.08
CA ASP A 113 -16.66 -2.62 -24.59
C ASP A 113 -16.05 -2.68 -23.19
N LEU A 114 -16.65 -3.50 -22.29
CA LEU A 114 -16.14 -3.67 -20.94
C LEU A 114 -14.74 -4.31 -20.95
N VAL A 115 -14.53 -5.34 -21.75
CA VAL A 115 -13.22 -5.97 -21.91
C VAL A 115 -12.18 -4.94 -22.42
N ALA A 116 -12.52 -4.17 -23.45
CA ALA A 116 -11.63 -3.14 -24.01
C ALA A 116 -11.29 -2.04 -22.99
N ILE A 117 -12.27 -1.61 -22.18
CA ILE A 117 -12.09 -0.63 -21.10
C ILE A 117 -11.11 -1.17 -20.04
N MET A 118 -11.30 -2.42 -19.59
CA MET A 118 -10.43 -3.02 -18.58
C MET A 118 -9.01 -3.25 -19.09
N LEU A 119 -8.85 -3.73 -20.32
CA LEU A 119 -7.53 -3.89 -20.95
C LEU A 119 -6.82 -2.55 -21.14
N SER A 120 -7.53 -1.52 -21.61
CA SER A 120 -6.99 -0.16 -21.75
C SER A 120 -6.53 0.40 -20.42
N THR A 121 -7.32 0.17 -19.36
CA THR A 121 -7.02 0.61 -18.00
C THR A 121 -5.75 -0.03 -17.46
N LEU A 122 -5.61 -1.35 -17.58
CA LEU A 122 -4.42 -2.09 -17.15
C LEU A 122 -3.17 -1.64 -17.92
N LEU A 123 -3.26 -1.63 -19.24
CA LEU A 123 -2.12 -1.28 -20.10
C LEU A 123 -1.63 0.14 -19.84
N TRP A 124 -2.56 1.07 -19.79
CA TRP A 124 -2.21 2.45 -19.56
C TRP A 124 -1.57 2.69 -18.19
N ALA A 125 -2.23 2.21 -17.12
CA ALA A 125 -1.70 2.41 -15.77
C ALA A 125 -0.31 1.78 -15.63
N ALA A 126 -0.07 0.60 -16.22
CA ALA A 126 1.22 -0.05 -16.23
C ALA A 126 2.28 0.74 -17.01
N VAL A 127 1.96 1.20 -18.22
CA VAL A 127 2.87 2.02 -19.03
C VAL A 127 3.23 3.32 -18.33
N TRP A 128 2.25 4.00 -17.74
CA TRP A 128 2.50 5.24 -17.01
C TRP A 128 3.41 5.04 -15.79
N LEU A 129 3.14 4.01 -14.98
CA LEU A 129 3.99 3.68 -13.84
C LEU A 129 5.42 3.33 -14.27
N ASN A 130 5.56 2.64 -15.40
CA ASN A 130 6.87 2.30 -15.97
C ASN A 130 7.63 3.57 -16.38
N ILE A 131 6.99 4.48 -17.13
CA ILE A 131 7.55 5.76 -17.53
C ILE A 131 7.96 6.58 -16.30
N ALA A 132 7.06 6.71 -15.32
CA ALA A 132 7.33 7.45 -14.09
C ALA A 132 8.52 6.85 -13.31
N THR A 133 8.59 5.53 -13.20
CA THR A 133 9.71 4.83 -12.56
C THR A 133 11.03 5.05 -13.29
N TYR A 134 11.00 5.06 -14.63
CA TYR A 134 12.18 5.37 -15.45
C TYR A 134 12.72 6.79 -15.17
N PHE A 135 11.83 7.76 -15.05
CA PHE A 135 12.18 9.14 -14.69
C PHE A 135 12.38 9.36 -13.18
N LYS A 136 12.32 8.30 -12.37
CA LYS A 136 12.41 8.37 -10.91
C LYS A 136 11.39 9.31 -10.27
N ALA A 137 10.24 9.46 -10.91
CA ALA A 137 9.13 10.27 -10.44
C ALA A 137 8.20 9.41 -9.58
N PRO A 138 8.04 9.71 -8.29
CA PRO A 138 7.10 8.99 -7.44
C PRO A 138 5.67 9.40 -7.80
N VAL A 139 4.94 8.50 -8.44
CA VAL A 139 3.53 8.68 -8.82
C VAL A 139 2.65 7.67 -8.07
N SER A 140 1.37 7.94 -8.02
CA SER A 140 0.40 7.07 -7.36
C SER A 140 -0.15 6.01 -8.31
N ALA A 141 0.02 4.74 -7.99
CA ALA A 141 -0.59 3.64 -8.71
C ALA A 141 -2.12 3.74 -8.68
N THR A 142 -2.70 4.06 -7.50
CA THR A 142 -4.14 4.26 -7.32
C THR A 142 -4.70 5.37 -8.18
N HIS A 143 -4.02 6.52 -8.26
CA HIS A 143 -4.43 7.61 -9.15
C HIS A 143 -4.37 7.17 -10.61
N SER A 144 -3.29 6.51 -11.01
CA SER A 144 -3.08 6.08 -12.38
C SER A 144 -4.18 5.16 -12.86
N ILE A 145 -4.56 4.16 -12.06
CA ILE A 145 -5.60 3.19 -12.43
C ILE A 145 -7.00 3.82 -12.43
N ILE A 146 -7.33 4.63 -11.43
CA ILE A 146 -8.65 5.25 -11.34
C ILE A 146 -8.87 6.25 -12.47
N TRP A 147 -7.88 7.08 -12.80
CA TRP A 147 -7.99 8.01 -13.92
C TRP A 147 -8.03 7.30 -15.27
N ALA A 148 -7.22 6.25 -15.46
CA ALA A 148 -7.27 5.44 -16.66
C ALA A 148 -8.67 4.84 -16.87
N LEU A 149 -9.24 4.29 -15.79
CA LEU A 149 -10.56 3.71 -15.76
C LEU A 149 -11.65 4.74 -16.10
N LEU A 150 -11.65 5.88 -15.40
CA LEU A 150 -12.64 6.93 -15.61
C LEU A 150 -12.66 7.42 -17.05
N TRP A 151 -11.49 7.66 -17.64
CA TRP A 151 -11.40 8.14 -19.00
C TRP A 151 -11.80 7.10 -20.05
N ALA A 152 -11.44 5.82 -19.84
CA ALA A 152 -11.92 4.75 -20.70
C ALA A 152 -13.46 4.67 -20.70
N TRP A 153 -14.10 4.79 -19.53
CA TRP A 153 -15.55 4.83 -19.40
C TRP A 153 -16.18 6.06 -20.04
N ILE A 154 -15.61 7.25 -19.82
CA ILE A 154 -16.14 8.51 -20.37
C ILE A 154 -16.13 8.49 -21.90
N ILE A 155 -15.08 7.92 -22.49
CA ILE A 155 -14.95 7.84 -23.94
C ILE A 155 -15.93 6.84 -24.54
N SER A 156 -16.17 5.71 -23.84
CA SER A 156 -17.07 4.67 -24.31
C SER A 156 -18.54 5.05 -24.17
N TYR A 157 -18.93 5.63 -23.05
CA TYR A 157 -20.32 5.84 -22.66
C TYR A 157 -20.69 7.30 -22.30
N GLY A 158 -19.72 8.21 -22.34
CA GLY A 158 -19.92 9.63 -22.00
C GLY A 158 -19.81 9.92 -20.50
N PHE A 159 -19.89 11.22 -20.15
CA PHE A 159 -19.69 11.71 -18.78
C PHE A 159 -20.76 11.23 -17.78
N TRP A 160 -21.92 10.84 -18.26
CA TRP A 160 -23.07 10.47 -17.43
C TRP A 160 -22.97 9.09 -16.78
N ILE A 161 -22.10 8.22 -17.30
CA ILE A 161 -21.90 6.89 -16.73
C ILE A 161 -21.18 6.94 -15.37
N VAL A 162 -20.45 8.01 -15.11
CA VAL A 162 -19.60 8.17 -13.92
C VAL A 162 -20.41 8.66 -12.73
N ASN A 163 -20.27 7.97 -11.61
CA ASN A 163 -20.79 8.42 -10.32
C ASN A 163 -19.86 9.49 -9.71
N TRP A 164 -20.06 10.74 -10.10
CA TRP A 164 -19.22 11.87 -9.67
C TRP A 164 -19.20 12.11 -8.16
N ILE A 165 -20.23 11.67 -7.42
CA ILE A 165 -20.26 11.75 -5.96
C ILE A 165 -19.19 10.82 -5.38
N VAL A 166 -19.10 9.60 -5.89
CA VAL A 166 -18.09 8.63 -5.45
C VAL A 166 -16.69 9.08 -5.85
N VAL A 167 -16.52 9.52 -7.09
CA VAL A 167 -15.23 10.09 -7.56
C VAL A 167 -14.82 11.27 -6.70
N GLY A 168 -15.74 12.15 -6.34
CA GLY A 168 -15.49 13.27 -5.42
C GLY A 168 -15.03 12.82 -4.03
N LYS A 169 -15.64 11.77 -3.46
CA LYS A 169 -15.20 11.16 -2.19
C LYS A 169 -13.79 10.58 -2.29
N ILE A 170 -13.50 9.88 -3.39
CA ILE A 170 -12.16 9.33 -3.66
C ILE A 170 -11.13 10.46 -3.78
N ALA A 171 -11.41 11.49 -4.58
CA ALA A 171 -10.53 12.66 -4.74
C ALA A 171 -10.32 13.40 -3.40
N ALA A 172 -11.37 13.56 -2.60
CA ALA A 172 -11.26 14.13 -1.26
C ALA A 172 -10.37 13.28 -0.35
N SER A 173 -10.46 11.96 -0.43
CA SER A 173 -9.59 11.05 0.35
C SER A 173 -8.12 11.22 0.03
N TRP A 174 -7.77 11.53 -1.21
CA TRP A 174 -6.39 11.77 -1.64
C TRP A 174 -5.78 13.05 -1.06
N VAL A 175 -6.63 14.04 -0.72
CA VAL A 175 -6.22 15.28 -0.04
C VAL A 175 -6.23 15.09 1.48
N ILE A 176 -7.25 14.41 2.00
CA ILE A 176 -7.44 14.23 3.44
C ILE A 176 -6.41 13.24 4.00
N SER A 177 -6.08 12.16 3.28
CA SER A 177 -5.19 11.13 3.81
C SER A 177 -3.77 11.61 4.12
N PRO A 178 -3.07 12.41 3.30
CA PRO A 178 -1.78 12.98 3.67
C PRO A 178 -1.87 13.91 4.88
N VAL A 179 -2.95 14.70 5.01
CA VAL A 179 -3.16 15.62 6.13
C VAL A 179 -3.43 14.85 7.42
N LEU A 180 -4.29 13.84 7.38
CA LEU A 180 -4.60 12.99 8.53
C LEU A 180 -3.36 12.25 9.03
N TRP A 181 -2.69 11.58 8.13
CA TRP A 181 -1.46 10.86 8.43
C TRP A 181 -0.40 11.76 9.05
N TRP A 182 -0.20 12.92 8.49
CA TRP A 182 0.67 13.95 8.98
C TRP A 182 0.34 14.41 10.40
N THR A 183 -0.93 14.66 10.66
CA THR A 183 -1.41 15.06 11.98
C THR A 183 -1.09 13.98 13.02
N ILE A 184 -1.35 12.72 12.68
CA ILE A 184 -1.05 11.57 13.57
C ILE A 184 0.46 11.50 13.83
N ALA A 185 1.30 11.60 12.79
CA ALA A 185 2.76 11.55 12.95
C ALA A 185 3.29 12.68 13.83
N ALA A 186 2.75 13.89 13.66
CA ALA A 186 3.12 15.04 14.48
C ALA A 186 2.72 14.86 15.96
N ILE A 187 1.50 14.39 16.22
CA ILE A 187 1.01 14.14 17.58
C ILE A 187 1.90 13.07 18.25
N LEU A 188 2.19 11.96 17.56
CA LEU A 188 3.06 10.91 18.09
C LEU A 188 4.45 11.45 18.40
N LEU A 189 5.07 12.18 17.47
CA LEU A 189 6.41 12.72 17.67
C LEU A 189 6.47 13.74 18.81
N LEU A 190 5.48 14.63 18.91
CA LEU A 190 5.39 15.60 20.00
C LEU A 190 5.14 14.91 21.34
N SER A 191 4.30 13.89 21.38
CA SER A 191 4.05 13.07 22.56
C SER A 191 5.34 12.36 23.04
N ILE A 192 6.05 11.67 22.16
CA ILE A 192 7.34 11.03 22.49
C ILE A 192 8.36 12.05 22.98
N ARG A 193 8.41 13.20 22.31
CA ARG A 193 9.33 14.26 22.71
C ARG A 193 9.01 14.81 24.10
N ARG A 194 7.74 15.07 24.42
CA ARG A 194 7.29 15.59 25.71
C ARG A 194 7.45 14.57 26.84
N ASN A 195 7.04 13.34 26.57
CA ASN A 195 6.92 12.32 27.58
C ASN A 195 8.22 11.52 27.84
N ILE A 196 9.13 11.48 26.84
CA ILE A 196 10.40 10.74 26.97
C ILE A 196 11.62 11.66 26.78
N LEU A 197 11.74 12.32 25.62
CA LEU A 197 13.01 12.94 25.22
C LEU A 197 13.34 14.22 26.01
N LYS A 198 12.32 14.91 26.56
CA LYS A 198 12.49 16.12 27.40
C LYS A 198 12.61 15.83 28.90
N LYS A 199 12.41 14.57 29.33
CA LYS A 199 12.53 14.20 30.74
C LYS A 199 14.01 14.11 31.15
N GLU A 200 14.29 14.39 32.42
CA GLU A 200 15.63 14.26 33.00
C GLU A 200 16.09 12.81 32.95
N SER A 201 15.30 11.88 33.50
CA SER A 201 15.48 10.45 33.31
C SER A 201 14.66 9.96 32.11
N ARG A 202 15.29 9.96 30.93
CA ARG A 202 14.67 9.43 29.70
C ARG A 202 14.41 7.93 29.79
N TRP A 203 15.30 7.22 30.51
CA TRP A 203 15.15 5.78 30.70
C TRP A 203 13.90 5.45 31.51
N ASP A 204 13.66 6.11 32.65
CA ASP A 204 12.49 5.84 33.47
C ASP A 204 11.20 6.21 32.76
N ALA A 205 11.23 7.32 32.03
CA ALA A 205 10.11 7.70 31.19
C ALA A 205 9.87 6.68 30.04
N ALA A 206 10.92 6.15 29.41
CA ALA A 206 10.81 5.18 28.31
C ALA A 206 10.22 3.85 28.78
N LYS A 207 10.56 3.39 29.99
CA LYS A 207 9.97 2.16 30.56
C LYS A 207 8.45 2.19 30.67
N ILE A 208 7.87 3.39 30.85
CA ILE A 208 6.43 3.59 30.92
C ILE A 208 5.83 3.84 29.53
N TRP A 209 6.40 4.78 28.78
CA TRP A 209 5.79 5.29 27.57
C TRP A 209 6.04 4.44 26.31
N VAL A 210 7.15 3.71 26.20
CA VAL A 210 7.36 2.80 25.06
C VAL A 210 6.31 1.69 25.03
N PRO A 211 5.98 1.01 26.15
CA PRO A 211 4.87 0.06 26.20
C PRO A 211 3.51 0.69 25.80
N VAL A 212 3.26 1.95 26.17
CA VAL A 212 2.02 2.66 25.78
C VAL A 212 1.94 2.85 24.26
N TYR A 213 3.04 3.23 23.59
CA TYR A 213 3.03 3.37 22.13
C TYR A 213 2.91 2.01 21.42
N VAL A 214 3.54 0.96 21.95
CA VAL A 214 3.38 -0.40 21.44
C VAL A 214 1.93 -0.90 21.64
N TRP A 215 1.34 -0.58 22.76
CA TRP A 215 -0.07 -0.86 23.04
C TRP A 215 -0.99 -0.19 22.00
N LEU A 216 -0.83 1.11 21.76
CA LEU A 216 -1.62 1.84 20.76
C LEU A 216 -1.49 1.21 19.37
N MET A 217 -0.29 0.83 18.98
CA MET A 217 -0.02 0.14 17.72
C MET A 217 -0.71 -1.22 17.64
N SER A 218 -0.57 -2.04 18.67
CA SER A 218 -1.18 -3.38 18.72
C SER A 218 -2.71 -3.34 18.74
N ALA A 219 -3.30 -2.30 19.35
CA ALA A 219 -4.73 -2.06 19.35
C ALA A 219 -5.27 -1.94 17.93
N ILE A 220 -4.70 -1.01 17.18
CA ILE A 220 -5.14 -0.70 15.81
C ILE A 220 -5.03 -1.95 14.94
N PHE A 221 -3.90 -2.65 15.03
CA PHE A 221 -3.68 -3.88 14.25
C PHE A 221 -4.64 -5.00 14.62
N SER A 222 -4.80 -5.28 15.91
CA SER A 222 -5.67 -6.38 16.35
C SER A 222 -7.13 -6.16 15.98
N ILE A 223 -7.64 -4.93 16.19
CA ILE A 223 -9.01 -4.59 15.84
C ILE A 223 -9.23 -4.73 14.32
N TYR A 224 -8.32 -4.21 13.53
CA TYR A 224 -8.41 -4.31 12.08
C TYR A 224 -8.36 -5.77 11.61
N LEU A 225 -7.37 -6.54 12.09
CA LEU A 225 -7.19 -7.94 11.71
C LEU A 225 -8.40 -8.81 12.09
N LEU A 226 -8.99 -8.58 13.25
CA LEU A 226 -10.17 -9.34 13.68
C LEU A 226 -11.40 -8.99 12.84
N ILE A 227 -11.67 -7.71 12.61
CA ILE A 227 -12.91 -7.27 11.94
C ILE A 227 -12.82 -7.47 10.43
N LYS A 228 -11.71 -7.07 9.80
CA LYS A 228 -11.55 -7.07 8.35
C LYS A 228 -10.79 -8.28 7.81
N GLY A 229 -9.98 -8.91 8.63
CA GLY A 229 -9.25 -10.10 8.25
C GLY A 229 -9.97 -11.38 8.64
N LEU A 230 -10.06 -11.66 9.91
CA LEU A 230 -10.52 -12.97 10.41
C LEU A 230 -12.02 -13.18 10.22
N LYS A 231 -12.85 -12.17 10.49
CA LYS A 231 -14.31 -12.30 10.36
C LYS A 231 -14.76 -12.69 8.95
N PRO A 232 -14.27 -12.10 7.85
CA PRO A 232 -14.61 -12.51 6.49
C PRO A 232 -14.14 -13.93 6.16
N LEU A 233 -12.98 -14.37 6.65
CA LEU A 233 -12.48 -15.73 6.45
C LEU A 233 -13.34 -16.80 7.13
N LEU A 234 -14.01 -16.44 8.20
CA LEU A 234 -14.90 -17.33 8.97
C LEU A 234 -16.35 -17.28 8.51
N LYS A 235 -16.69 -16.56 7.45
CA LYS A 235 -18.07 -16.47 6.91
C LYS A 235 -18.69 -17.83 6.58
N SER A 236 -17.88 -18.82 6.24
CA SER A 236 -18.34 -20.21 5.99
C SER A 236 -18.83 -20.89 7.27
N ASN A 237 -18.47 -20.38 8.44
CA ASN A 237 -18.94 -20.85 9.73
C ASN A 237 -19.58 -19.68 10.50
N GLU A 238 -20.88 -19.48 10.31
CA GLU A 238 -21.62 -18.35 10.89
C GLU A 238 -21.49 -18.27 12.41
N SER A 239 -21.43 -19.40 13.10
CA SER A 239 -21.28 -19.43 14.56
C SER A 239 -19.98 -18.78 15.01
N LEU A 240 -18.86 -19.06 14.33
CA LEU A 240 -17.56 -18.47 14.63
C LEU A 240 -17.48 -17.01 14.16
N ALA A 241 -18.05 -16.69 13.00
CA ALA A 241 -18.06 -15.32 12.48
C ALA A 241 -18.84 -14.36 13.40
N ASN A 242 -19.92 -14.85 14.01
CA ASN A 242 -20.76 -14.07 14.92
C ASN A 242 -20.11 -13.82 16.29
N ILE A 243 -19.12 -14.63 16.69
CA ILE A 243 -18.33 -14.37 17.91
C ILE A 243 -17.45 -13.11 17.71
N ILE A 244 -16.98 -12.85 16.48
CA ILE A 244 -16.12 -11.69 16.17
C ILE A 244 -16.96 -10.42 16.07
N THR A 245 -17.38 -9.95 17.22
CA THR A 245 -18.04 -8.64 17.39
C THR A 245 -16.99 -7.54 17.65
N PRO A 246 -17.34 -6.26 17.49
CA PRO A 246 -16.47 -5.17 17.95
C PRO A 246 -16.09 -5.27 19.43
N SER A 247 -17.00 -5.75 20.27
CA SER A 247 -16.73 -5.97 21.71
C SER A 247 -15.72 -7.08 21.94
N PHE A 248 -15.82 -8.20 21.20
CA PHE A 248 -14.84 -9.27 21.25
C PHE A 248 -13.45 -8.79 20.75
N ALA A 249 -13.42 -8.02 19.67
CA ALA A 249 -12.18 -7.44 19.17
C ALA A 249 -11.52 -6.51 20.19
N LEU A 250 -12.32 -5.71 20.89
CA LEU A 250 -11.86 -4.85 21.99
C LEU A 250 -11.31 -5.68 23.17
N PHE A 251 -12.01 -6.73 23.56
CA PHE A 251 -11.58 -7.64 24.64
C PHE A 251 -10.26 -8.34 24.26
N ALA A 252 -10.19 -8.95 23.09
CA ALA A 252 -8.98 -9.61 22.60
C ALA A 252 -7.79 -8.65 22.55
N TRP A 253 -8.01 -7.42 22.11
CA TRP A 253 -7.00 -6.38 22.14
C TRP A 253 -6.49 -6.07 23.54
N VAL A 254 -7.40 -5.92 24.54
CA VAL A 254 -7.00 -5.68 25.94
C VAL A 254 -6.13 -6.83 26.46
N VAL A 255 -6.49 -8.07 26.16
CA VAL A 255 -5.71 -9.25 26.56
C VAL A 255 -4.31 -9.23 25.91
N ILE A 256 -4.24 -9.01 24.60
CA ILE A 256 -2.96 -8.91 23.87
C ILE A 256 -2.10 -7.79 24.48
N TRP A 257 -2.71 -6.64 24.77
CA TRP A 257 -2.00 -5.54 25.40
C TRP A 257 -1.39 -5.91 26.76
N ILE A 258 -2.18 -6.55 27.64
CA ILE A 258 -1.67 -6.96 28.96
C ILE A 258 -0.46 -7.88 28.80
N LEU A 259 -0.53 -8.85 27.89
CA LEU A 259 0.56 -9.79 27.62
C LEU A 259 1.81 -9.07 27.10
N VAL A 260 1.65 -8.18 26.12
CA VAL A 260 2.77 -7.40 25.55
C VAL A 260 3.36 -6.45 26.59
N TYR A 261 2.52 -5.78 27.38
CA TYR A 261 2.95 -4.88 28.44
C TYR A 261 3.78 -5.63 29.52
N ILE A 262 3.30 -6.77 29.96
CA ILE A 262 4.01 -7.63 30.94
C ILE A 262 5.36 -8.09 30.35
N ALA A 263 5.36 -8.58 29.09
CA ALA A 263 6.57 -9.04 28.43
C ALA A 263 7.63 -7.91 28.31
N LEU A 264 7.22 -6.70 27.97
CA LEU A 264 8.11 -5.53 27.87
C LEU A 264 8.65 -5.12 29.26
N ILE A 265 7.83 -5.11 30.28
CA ILE A 265 8.28 -4.78 31.66
C ILE A 265 9.30 -5.81 32.14
N LEU A 266 9.05 -7.11 31.94
CA LEU A 266 9.97 -8.16 32.30
C LEU A 266 11.29 -8.07 31.53
N HIS A 267 11.20 -7.75 30.23
CA HIS A 267 12.39 -7.51 29.41
C HIS A 267 13.20 -6.32 29.93
N TYR A 268 12.55 -5.20 30.24
CA TYR A 268 13.24 -4.01 30.76
C TYR A 268 13.81 -4.21 32.16
N LYS A 269 13.15 -4.96 33.05
CA LYS A 269 13.68 -5.29 34.36
C LYS A 269 14.99 -6.08 34.26
N LYS A 270 15.09 -7.03 33.32
CA LYS A 270 16.29 -7.83 33.10
C LYS A 270 17.49 -7.04 32.60
N GLN A 271 17.26 -5.89 31.94
CA GLN A 271 18.31 -5.10 31.29
C GLN A 271 18.73 -3.84 32.08
N SER A 272 18.18 -3.59 33.26
CA SER A 272 18.30 -2.30 33.99
C SER A 272 19.74 -1.88 34.37
N SER A 273 20.70 -2.79 34.44
CA SER A 273 22.07 -2.50 34.90
C SER A 273 22.99 -1.90 33.80
N TYR A 274 22.60 -1.93 32.52
CA TYR A 274 23.47 -1.53 31.40
C TYR A 274 23.07 -0.24 30.71
N PHE A 275 22.00 0.45 31.12
CA PHE A 275 21.40 1.49 30.32
C PHE A 275 21.89 2.91 30.63
N LYS A 276 22.49 3.53 29.61
CA LYS A 276 22.84 4.95 29.63
C LYS A 276 21.63 5.81 29.27
N ASN A 277 21.35 6.86 30.03
CA ASN A 277 20.31 7.86 29.79
C ASN A 277 20.59 8.72 28.53
N SER A 278 21.06 8.09 27.45
CA SER A 278 21.45 8.76 26.20
C SER A 278 20.32 8.73 25.19
N LYS A 279 20.21 9.79 24.37
CA LYS A 279 19.23 9.83 23.27
C LYS A 279 19.42 8.71 22.25
N SER A 280 20.68 8.31 22.03
CA SER A 280 21.00 7.24 21.08
C SER A 280 20.40 5.93 21.55
N PHE A 281 20.57 5.59 22.82
CA PHE A 281 20.03 4.39 23.41
C PHE A 281 18.51 4.38 23.41
N ILE A 282 17.86 5.49 23.81
CA ILE A 282 16.39 5.59 23.75
C ILE A 282 15.86 5.41 22.33
N ASN A 283 16.57 5.86 21.29
CA ASN A 283 16.18 5.58 19.91
C ASN A 283 16.15 4.08 19.60
N THR A 284 17.12 3.29 20.10
CA THR A 284 17.16 1.84 19.81
C THR A 284 16.00 1.07 20.44
N LEU A 285 15.36 1.57 21.50
CA LEU A 285 14.17 0.97 22.09
C LEU A 285 12.99 0.96 21.11
N PHE A 286 13.00 1.84 20.13
CA PHE A 286 11.98 1.92 19.09
C PHE A 286 12.24 0.99 17.90
N ASN A 287 13.30 0.19 17.88
CA ASN A 287 13.55 -0.76 16.79
C ASN A 287 12.41 -1.77 16.64
N VAL A 288 12.03 -2.45 17.71
CA VAL A 288 10.94 -3.44 17.67
C VAL A 288 9.60 -2.78 17.33
N PRO A 289 9.15 -1.69 18.02
CA PRO A 289 7.95 -0.97 17.62
C PRO A 289 7.95 -0.52 16.15
N LEU A 290 9.08 -0.07 15.64
CA LEU A 290 9.23 0.32 14.23
C LEU A 290 9.08 -0.86 13.29
N ILE A 291 9.72 -2.01 13.57
CA ILE A 291 9.59 -3.22 12.77
C ILE A 291 8.14 -3.68 12.71
N CYS A 292 7.45 -3.70 13.84
CA CYS A 292 6.02 -4.02 13.88
C CYS A 292 5.18 -2.99 13.10
N SER A 293 5.53 -1.70 13.17
CA SER A 293 4.80 -0.65 12.44
C SER A 293 4.97 -0.76 10.91
N VAL A 294 6.19 -1.08 10.42
CA VAL A 294 6.39 -1.29 8.98
C VAL A 294 5.76 -2.61 8.49
N ALA A 295 5.71 -3.64 9.33
CA ALA A 295 4.97 -4.86 9.05
C ALA A 295 3.46 -4.57 8.92
N LEU A 296 2.90 -3.80 9.87
CA LEU A 296 1.52 -3.34 9.81
C LEU A 296 1.26 -2.47 8.57
N LEU A 297 2.17 -1.57 8.24
CA LEU A 297 2.07 -0.73 7.05
C LEU A 297 2.08 -1.58 5.78
N SER A 298 2.95 -2.59 5.69
CA SER A 298 2.96 -3.53 4.56
C SER A 298 1.66 -4.33 4.45
N PHE A 299 1.12 -4.79 5.57
CA PHE A 299 -0.18 -5.46 5.59
C PHE A 299 -1.30 -4.53 5.08
N ALA A 300 -1.36 -3.30 5.59
CA ALA A 300 -2.34 -2.31 5.18
C ALA A 300 -2.21 -1.93 3.71
N HIS A 301 -0.99 -1.80 3.21
CA HIS A 301 -0.67 -1.54 1.81
C HIS A 301 -1.13 -2.69 0.91
N GLY A 302 -0.76 -3.94 1.23
CA GLY A 302 -1.21 -5.11 0.49
C GLY A 302 -2.73 -5.21 0.40
N ALA A 303 -3.43 -4.90 1.50
CA ALA A 303 -4.89 -4.87 1.54
C ALA A 303 -5.51 -3.76 0.65
N ASN A 304 -4.85 -2.61 0.53
CA ASN A 304 -5.36 -1.49 -0.27
C ASN A 304 -4.99 -1.61 -1.75
N ASP A 305 -3.75 -1.92 -2.05
CA ASP A 305 -3.22 -1.81 -3.42
C ASP A 305 -3.50 -3.05 -4.27
N VAL A 306 -3.89 -4.16 -3.66
CA VAL A 306 -4.39 -5.34 -4.38
C VAL A 306 -5.54 -4.97 -5.33
N ALA A 307 -6.40 -4.08 -4.92
CA ALA A 307 -7.53 -3.63 -5.71
C ALA A 307 -7.11 -2.94 -7.02
N ASN A 308 -6.01 -2.21 -7.01
CA ASN A 308 -5.52 -1.46 -8.18
C ASN A 308 -5.18 -2.37 -9.39
N ALA A 309 -4.77 -3.61 -9.14
CA ALA A 309 -4.43 -4.52 -10.22
C ALA A 309 -5.46 -5.64 -10.42
N ILE A 310 -6.01 -6.17 -9.33
CA ILE A 310 -6.90 -7.34 -9.42
C ILE A 310 -8.24 -6.99 -10.06
N TRP A 311 -8.77 -5.79 -9.79
CA TRP A 311 -10.11 -5.46 -10.23
C TRP A 311 -10.33 -5.56 -11.74
N PRO A 312 -9.49 -5.01 -12.63
CA PRO A 312 -9.71 -5.15 -14.06
C PRO A 312 -9.65 -6.60 -14.57
N LEU A 313 -8.72 -7.41 -14.03
CA LEU A 313 -8.63 -8.82 -14.38
C LEU A 313 -9.85 -9.60 -13.90
N ALA A 314 -10.28 -9.36 -12.66
CA ALA A 314 -11.46 -10.01 -12.10
C ALA A 314 -12.74 -9.66 -12.86
N ALA A 315 -12.87 -8.41 -13.32
CA ALA A 315 -14.00 -7.99 -14.13
C ALA A 315 -14.03 -8.71 -15.49
N ILE A 316 -12.87 -8.83 -16.16
CA ILE A 316 -12.76 -9.58 -17.41
C ILE A 316 -13.08 -11.07 -17.19
N ASN A 317 -12.55 -11.66 -16.12
CA ASN A 317 -12.81 -13.05 -15.77
C ASN A 317 -14.30 -13.31 -15.54
N ASP A 318 -14.95 -12.44 -14.76
CA ASP A 318 -16.38 -12.54 -14.42
C ASP A 318 -17.28 -12.47 -15.68
N ILE A 319 -16.90 -11.61 -16.64
CA ILE A 319 -17.60 -11.50 -17.94
C ILE A 319 -17.58 -12.81 -18.72
N PHE A 320 -16.41 -13.44 -18.80
CA PHE A 320 -16.26 -14.67 -19.60
C PHE A 320 -16.94 -15.87 -18.97
N TRP A 321 -17.06 -15.92 -17.64
CA TRP A 321 -17.73 -17.01 -16.93
C TRP A 321 -19.23 -16.82 -16.79
N ASN A 322 -19.68 -15.62 -16.44
CA ASN A 322 -21.06 -15.37 -16.07
C ASN A 322 -21.85 -14.60 -17.13
N GLY A 323 -21.18 -14.02 -18.13
CA GLY A 323 -21.79 -13.13 -19.09
C GLY A 323 -22.15 -11.75 -18.51
N ILE A 324 -22.41 -10.78 -19.37
CA ILE A 324 -22.67 -9.39 -18.96
C ILE A 324 -23.98 -9.25 -18.18
N GLU A 325 -24.97 -10.07 -18.49
CA GLU A 325 -26.32 -10.03 -17.87
C GLU A 325 -26.30 -10.46 -16.40
N HIS A 326 -25.30 -11.21 -15.98
CA HIS A 326 -25.17 -11.74 -14.62
C HIS A 326 -24.15 -10.99 -13.78
N ILE A 327 -23.47 -9.99 -14.35
CA ILE A 327 -22.51 -9.17 -13.59
C ILE A 327 -23.25 -8.38 -12.52
N GLN A 328 -23.18 -8.85 -11.31
CA GLN A 328 -23.57 -8.07 -10.15
C GLN A 328 -22.45 -7.08 -9.83
N TRP A 329 -22.54 -5.86 -10.38
CA TRP A 329 -21.54 -4.80 -10.19
C TRP A 329 -21.21 -4.51 -8.71
N SER A 330 -22.16 -4.80 -7.82
CA SER A 330 -22.01 -4.65 -6.37
C SER A 330 -21.47 -5.88 -5.65
N LYS A 331 -21.36 -7.05 -6.30
CA LYS A 331 -21.08 -8.34 -5.61
C LYS A 331 -20.19 -9.31 -6.39
N ALA A 332 -19.58 -8.90 -7.51
CA ALA A 332 -18.78 -9.85 -8.26
C ALA A 332 -17.63 -10.38 -7.39
N SER A 333 -17.66 -11.67 -7.12
CA SER A 333 -16.62 -12.35 -6.34
C SER A 333 -15.34 -12.43 -7.14
N VAL A 334 -14.26 -11.94 -6.56
CA VAL A 334 -12.93 -12.19 -7.12
C VAL A 334 -12.60 -13.66 -6.87
N GLU A 335 -12.20 -14.40 -7.87
CA GLU A 335 -11.79 -15.79 -7.69
C GLU A 335 -10.56 -15.90 -6.76
N LYS A 336 -10.59 -16.83 -5.82
CA LYS A 336 -9.52 -17.00 -4.82
C LYS A 336 -8.15 -17.21 -5.44
N TRP A 337 -8.10 -17.89 -6.60
CA TRP A 337 -6.85 -18.15 -7.30
C TRP A 337 -6.18 -16.86 -7.79
N ILE A 338 -6.95 -15.83 -8.17
CA ILE A 338 -6.43 -14.51 -8.58
C ILE A 338 -5.70 -13.84 -7.41
N MET A 339 -6.29 -13.90 -6.21
CA MET A 339 -5.69 -13.34 -5.00
C MET A 339 -4.41 -14.09 -4.59
N ILE A 340 -4.41 -15.41 -4.71
CA ILE A 340 -3.23 -16.25 -4.43
C ILE A 340 -2.12 -15.95 -5.43
N LEU A 341 -2.45 -15.90 -6.71
CA LEU A 341 -1.49 -15.58 -7.77
C LEU A 341 -0.86 -14.20 -7.54
N TRP A 342 -1.67 -13.21 -7.14
CA TRP A 342 -1.19 -11.87 -6.76
C TRP A 342 -0.21 -11.93 -5.58
N ALA A 343 -0.57 -12.64 -4.52
CA ALA A 343 0.27 -12.76 -3.35
C ALA A 343 1.63 -13.43 -3.66
N LEU A 344 1.62 -14.48 -4.47
CA LEU A 344 2.84 -15.15 -4.95
C LEU A 344 3.68 -14.22 -5.82
N TRP A 345 3.03 -13.45 -6.70
CA TRP A 345 3.69 -12.47 -7.53
C TRP A 345 4.44 -11.42 -6.71
N ILE A 346 3.79 -10.90 -5.66
CA ILE A 346 4.38 -10.00 -4.68
C ILE A 346 5.69 -10.58 -4.13
N VAL A 347 5.64 -11.80 -3.61
CA VAL A 347 6.79 -12.44 -2.96
C VAL A 347 7.96 -12.62 -3.93
N VAL A 348 7.69 -13.11 -5.13
CA VAL A 348 8.73 -13.35 -6.15
C VAL A 348 9.37 -12.01 -6.57
N TRP A 349 8.55 -11.02 -6.87
CA TRP A 349 9.04 -9.74 -7.37
C TRP A 349 9.84 -8.95 -6.34
N LEU A 350 9.39 -8.94 -5.09
CA LEU A 350 10.14 -8.40 -3.96
C LEU A 350 11.51 -9.07 -3.82
N SER A 351 11.56 -10.37 -3.96
CA SER A 351 12.81 -11.12 -3.83
C SER A 351 13.82 -10.79 -4.94
N VAL A 352 13.33 -10.46 -6.14
CA VAL A 352 14.15 -10.32 -7.35
C VAL A 352 14.63 -8.89 -7.59
N PHE A 353 13.77 -7.87 -7.47
CA PHE A 353 14.06 -6.53 -7.99
C PHE A 353 14.22 -5.43 -6.93
N TRP A 354 13.81 -5.67 -5.71
CA TRP A 354 13.61 -4.64 -4.71
C TRP A 354 14.88 -3.95 -4.17
N ALA A 355 16.00 -4.66 -4.11
CA ALA A 355 17.25 -4.13 -3.52
C ALA A 355 17.75 -2.85 -4.20
N ARG A 356 17.45 -2.67 -5.51
CA ARG A 356 17.87 -1.50 -6.30
C ARG A 356 17.06 -0.26 -5.96
N LEU A 357 15.75 -0.44 -5.74
CA LEU A 357 14.81 0.67 -5.55
C LEU A 357 14.98 1.35 -4.19
N ILE A 358 15.08 0.59 -3.11
CA ILE A 358 15.32 1.15 -1.77
C ILE A 358 16.61 1.94 -1.69
N LYS A 359 17.66 1.51 -2.40
CA LYS A 359 18.90 2.26 -2.46
C LYS A 359 18.73 3.62 -3.14
N THR A 360 17.85 3.72 -4.13
CA THR A 360 17.65 4.95 -4.91
C THR A 360 16.77 5.96 -4.19
N VAL A 361 15.62 5.52 -3.66
CA VAL A 361 14.63 6.43 -3.03
C VAL A 361 15.14 7.00 -1.70
N GLY A 362 15.89 6.24 -0.95
CA GLY A 362 16.27 6.65 0.40
C GLY A 362 17.49 7.56 0.50
N TRP A 363 18.40 7.56 -0.49
CA TRP A 363 19.65 8.32 -0.40
C TRP A 363 19.44 9.84 -0.39
N GLU A 364 18.39 10.32 -1.03
CA GLU A 364 18.16 11.75 -1.25
C GLU A 364 17.30 12.44 -0.17
N ILE A 365 16.57 11.67 0.67
CA ILE A 365 15.43 12.25 1.38
C ILE A 365 15.74 12.73 2.80
N THR A 366 16.37 11.99 3.71
CA THR A 366 16.80 12.47 5.03
C THR A 366 17.41 11.41 5.97
N LYS A 367 18.21 11.86 6.95
CA LYS A 367 18.69 10.98 8.04
C LYS A 367 17.58 10.77 9.06
N LEU A 368 16.91 9.63 9.02
CA LEU A 368 15.92 9.22 10.02
C LEU A 368 16.60 8.51 11.20
N ASN A 369 16.07 8.78 12.40
CA ASN A 369 16.29 7.92 13.54
C ASN A 369 15.06 7.04 13.81
N GLN A 370 15.19 6.01 14.64
CA GLN A 370 14.17 5.00 14.88
C GLN A 370 12.85 5.59 15.39
N ILE A 371 12.90 6.57 16.29
CA ILE A 371 11.69 7.23 16.82
C ILE A 371 10.90 7.92 15.70
N ARG A 372 11.57 8.66 14.81
CA ARG A 372 10.89 9.35 13.70
C ARG A 372 10.36 8.34 12.70
N ALA A 373 11.16 7.32 12.37
CA ALA A 373 10.76 6.25 11.49
C ALA A 373 9.52 5.51 12.03
N PHE A 374 9.45 5.27 13.34
CA PHE A 374 8.28 4.71 14.01
C PHE A 374 7.04 5.59 13.86
N CYS A 375 7.16 6.90 14.16
CA CYS A 375 6.03 7.82 14.01
C CYS A 375 5.50 7.84 12.57
N VAL A 376 6.39 7.81 11.60
CA VAL A 376 6.10 7.77 10.17
C VAL A 376 5.36 6.48 9.80
N ALA A 377 5.96 5.34 10.08
CA ALA A 377 5.41 4.05 9.69
C ALA A 377 4.06 3.77 10.36
N LEU A 378 3.95 4.05 11.66
CA LEU A 378 2.69 3.83 12.39
C LEU A 378 1.59 4.76 11.89
N SER A 379 1.87 6.04 11.69
CA SER A 379 0.85 6.97 11.21
C SER A 379 0.40 6.66 9.77
N ALA A 380 1.31 6.22 8.91
CA ALA A 380 0.97 5.76 7.55
C ALA A 380 0.06 4.53 7.61
N ALA A 381 0.43 3.52 8.40
CA ALA A 381 -0.38 2.32 8.60
C ALA A 381 -1.79 2.65 9.09
N VAL A 382 -1.90 3.50 10.13
CA VAL A 382 -3.20 3.93 10.66
C VAL A 382 -4.05 4.63 9.62
N THR A 383 -3.45 5.51 8.82
CA THR A 383 -4.17 6.26 7.78
C THR A 383 -4.69 5.33 6.69
N VAL A 384 -3.86 4.39 6.20
CA VAL A 384 -4.29 3.40 5.19
C VAL A 384 -5.39 2.51 5.75
N LEU A 385 -5.26 2.05 7.00
CA LEU A 385 -6.27 1.22 7.65
C LEU A 385 -7.60 1.95 7.82
N ILE A 386 -7.59 3.24 8.22
CA ILE A 386 -8.80 4.06 8.31
C ILE A 386 -9.44 4.22 6.93
N ALA A 387 -8.67 4.51 5.91
CA ALA A 387 -9.17 4.65 4.56
C ALA A 387 -9.79 3.35 4.03
N SER A 388 -9.14 2.20 4.27
CA SER A 388 -9.68 0.88 3.92
C SER A 388 -10.97 0.56 4.68
N GLN A 389 -11.12 1.02 5.93
CA GLN A 389 -12.38 0.90 6.68
C GLN A 389 -13.52 1.72 6.06
N LEU A 390 -13.20 2.87 5.50
CA LEU A 390 -14.14 3.75 4.79
C LEU A 390 -14.33 3.35 3.33
N TRP A 391 -13.70 2.25 2.90
CA TRP A 391 -13.75 1.72 1.55
C TRP A 391 -13.21 2.69 0.50
N LEU A 392 -12.26 3.54 0.90
CA LEU A 392 -11.67 4.55 0.04
C LEU A 392 -10.28 4.09 -0.45
N PRO A 393 -10.08 3.99 -1.77
CA PRO A 393 -8.76 3.73 -2.31
C PRO A 393 -7.87 4.96 -2.10
N VAL A 394 -6.80 4.79 -1.32
CA VAL A 394 -5.84 5.86 -1.02
C VAL A 394 -4.50 5.58 -1.66
N SER A 395 -3.74 6.65 -1.87
CA SER A 395 -2.41 6.56 -2.43
C SER A 395 -1.37 6.36 -1.34
N SER A 396 -0.77 5.18 -1.29
CA SER A 396 0.39 4.88 -0.45
C SER A 396 1.57 5.81 -0.72
N THR A 397 1.78 6.17 -1.99
CA THR A 397 2.83 7.12 -2.41
C THR A 397 2.56 8.52 -1.89
N HIS A 398 1.33 9.03 -1.94
CA HIS A 398 0.98 10.34 -1.39
C HIS A 398 1.15 10.37 0.13
N ILE A 399 0.76 9.28 0.79
CA ILE A 399 0.97 9.09 2.21
C ILE A 399 2.48 9.09 2.50
N ALA A 400 3.29 8.34 1.77
CA ALA A 400 4.73 8.26 1.97
C ALA A 400 5.46 9.58 1.70
N ILE A 401 5.04 10.36 0.71
CA ILE A 401 5.68 11.64 0.36
C ILE A 401 5.23 12.76 1.32
N GLY A 402 3.97 12.78 1.71
CA GLY A 402 3.44 13.80 2.62
C GLY A 402 4.23 13.91 3.92
N TRP A 403 4.74 12.77 4.49
CA TRP A 403 5.53 12.82 5.71
C TRP A 403 6.91 13.44 5.52
N ILE A 404 7.51 13.35 4.33
CA ILE A 404 8.79 14.01 4.02
C ILE A 404 8.63 15.50 4.25
N PHE A 405 7.57 16.08 3.71
CA PHE A 405 7.30 17.50 3.87
C PHE A 405 7.13 17.90 5.33
N TRP A 406 6.47 17.04 6.09
CA TRP A 406 6.09 17.44 7.44
C TRP A 406 7.14 17.22 8.51
N VAL A 407 7.85 16.12 8.49
CA VAL A 407 9.00 15.95 9.38
C VAL A 407 9.99 17.09 9.15
N TRP A 408 10.06 17.61 7.94
CA TRP A 408 10.89 18.75 7.61
C TRP A 408 10.32 20.07 8.11
N LEU A 409 9.05 20.37 7.87
CA LEU A 409 8.39 21.56 8.36
C LEU A 409 8.44 21.64 9.90
N LEU A 410 8.15 20.54 10.58
CA LEU A 410 8.26 20.46 12.02
C LEU A 410 9.71 20.62 12.51
N ARG A 411 10.67 20.05 11.79
CA ARG A 411 12.09 20.18 12.11
C ARG A 411 12.60 21.59 11.87
N GLU A 412 12.17 22.24 10.80
CA GLU A 412 12.50 23.63 10.50
C GLU A 412 11.90 24.55 11.57
N HIS A 413 10.61 24.38 11.89
CA HIS A 413 9.96 25.15 12.96
C HIS A 413 10.67 25.00 14.32
N ILE A 414 11.00 23.76 14.72
CA ILE A 414 11.72 23.49 15.99
C ILE A 414 13.12 24.11 15.99
N LYS A 415 13.79 24.23 14.84
CA LYS A 415 15.13 24.80 14.75
C LYS A 415 15.12 26.30 14.63
N ARG A 416 14.14 26.89 13.93
CA ARG A 416 13.91 28.35 13.92
C ARG A 416 13.68 28.86 15.34
N GLN A 417 12.93 28.16 16.16
CA GLN A 417 12.77 28.46 17.58
C GLN A 417 14.10 28.43 18.38
N LYS A 418 15.16 27.82 17.83
CA LYS A 418 16.48 27.72 18.43
C LYS A 418 17.54 28.62 17.76
N GLY A 419 17.12 29.56 16.91
CA GLY A 419 18.03 30.51 16.23
C GLY A 419 18.96 29.85 15.21
N LYS A 420 18.56 28.67 14.62
CA LYS A 420 19.35 27.97 13.60
C LYS A 420 18.59 27.94 12.28
N ASP A 421 18.85 28.97 11.46
CA ASP A 421 18.31 29.02 10.10
C ASP A 421 19.08 28.05 9.18
N LYS A 422 18.48 26.91 8.86
CA LYS A 422 18.88 26.04 7.75
C LYS A 422 17.62 25.57 7.04
N GLU A 423 17.50 25.90 5.77
CA GLU A 423 16.51 25.28 4.88
C GLU A 423 16.87 23.80 4.71
N TYR A 424 15.89 22.93 4.92
CA TYR A 424 16.05 21.48 4.83
C TYR A 424 15.23 20.88 3.69
N ILE A 425 14.47 21.70 2.98
CA ILE A 425 13.58 21.29 1.90
C ILE A 425 14.20 21.68 0.57
N GLU A 426 14.51 20.72 -0.28
CA GLU A 426 14.75 21.02 -1.69
C GLU A 426 13.43 21.40 -2.35
N LYS A 427 13.20 22.68 -2.56
CA LYS A 427 12.01 23.23 -3.24
C LYS A 427 11.82 22.61 -4.63
N ALA A 428 12.92 22.23 -5.30
CA ALA A 428 12.90 21.55 -6.58
C ALA A 428 12.20 20.17 -6.51
N MET A 429 12.42 19.42 -5.44
CA MET A 429 11.79 18.10 -5.24
C MET A 429 10.28 18.23 -5.02
N ILE A 430 9.82 19.23 -4.25
CA ILE A 430 8.39 19.51 -4.09
C ILE A 430 7.74 19.82 -5.43
N LYS A 431 8.37 20.69 -6.20
CA LYS A 431 7.90 21.08 -7.53
C LYS A 431 7.80 19.86 -8.46
N ASN A 432 8.81 19.00 -8.48
CA ASN A 432 8.83 17.80 -9.33
C ASN A 432 7.73 16.81 -8.95
N ILE A 433 7.48 16.62 -7.66
CA ILE A 433 6.39 15.75 -7.17
C ILE A 433 5.02 16.34 -7.54
N ALA A 434 4.81 17.63 -7.30
CA ALA A 434 3.55 18.29 -7.65
C ALA A 434 3.32 18.26 -9.18
N LEU A 435 4.35 18.47 -9.97
CA LEU A 435 4.29 18.36 -11.43
C LEU A 435 3.94 16.94 -11.87
N ALA A 436 4.58 15.91 -11.28
CA ALA A 436 4.28 14.52 -11.60
C ALA A 436 2.80 14.19 -11.34
N TRP A 437 2.22 14.69 -10.25
CA TRP A 437 0.80 14.49 -9.93
C TRP A 437 -0.13 15.20 -10.92
N ILE A 438 0.19 16.45 -11.27
CA ILE A 438 -0.61 17.23 -12.23
C ILE A 438 -0.52 16.62 -13.63
N ILE A 439 0.67 16.17 -14.06
CA ILE A 439 0.88 15.57 -15.38
C ILE A 439 0.21 14.21 -15.50
N THR A 440 0.10 13.44 -14.40
CA THR A 440 -0.58 12.13 -14.41
C THR A 440 -2.01 12.23 -14.96
N LEU A 441 -2.75 13.29 -14.64
CA LEU A 441 -4.15 13.45 -15.04
C LEU A 441 -4.34 13.55 -16.57
N PRO A 442 -3.76 14.53 -17.29
CA PRO A 442 -3.96 14.68 -18.73
C PRO A 442 -3.30 13.55 -19.53
N VAL A 443 -2.17 13.03 -19.07
CA VAL A 443 -1.48 11.94 -19.77
C VAL A 443 -2.27 10.64 -19.63
N SER A 444 -2.89 10.37 -18.45
CA SER A 444 -3.82 9.25 -18.28
C SER A 444 -4.97 9.32 -19.27
N TRP A 445 -5.54 10.50 -19.47
CA TRP A 445 -6.61 10.71 -20.43
C TRP A 445 -6.20 10.35 -21.86
N LEU A 446 -5.14 10.98 -22.36
CA LEU A 446 -4.74 10.82 -23.76
C LEU A 446 -4.45 9.37 -24.15
N ILE A 447 -3.78 8.63 -23.27
CA ILE A 447 -3.33 7.28 -23.63
C ILE A 447 -4.42 6.24 -23.35
N SER A 448 -5.21 6.38 -22.29
CA SER A 448 -6.37 5.51 -22.07
C SER A 448 -7.37 5.62 -23.23
N ALA A 449 -7.63 6.84 -23.68
CA ALA A 449 -8.44 7.12 -24.85
C ALA A 449 -7.89 6.44 -26.12
N GLY A 450 -6.64 6.68 -26.41
CA GLY A 450 -5.98 6.11 -27.59
C GLY A 450 -5.98 4.59 -27.59
N MET A 451 -5.71 3.97 -26.44
CA MET A 451 -5.72 2.50 -26.29
C MET A 451 -7.11 1.91 -26.45
N TYR A 452 -8.14 2.53 -25.88
CA TYR A 452 -9.51 2.08 -26.07
C TYR A 452 -9.89 2.07 -27.57
N PHE A 453 -9.62 3.15 -28.31
CA PHE A 453 -9.89 3.21 -29.74
C PHE A 453 -9.10 2.17 -30.56
N ILE A 454 -7.87 1.86 -30.17
CA ILE A 454 -7.09 0.80 -30.84
C ILE A 454 -7.74 -0.57 -30.60
N LEU A 455 -8.07 -0.89 -29.35
CA LEU A 455 -8.66 -2.19 -28.99
C LEU A 455 -10.05 -2.42 -29.58
N MET A 456 -10.82 -1.35 -29.81
CA MET A 456 -12.14 -1.43 -30.46
C MET A 456 -12.06 -1.61 -31.98
N LYS A 457 -10.88 -1.44 -32.60
CA LYS A 457 -10.66 -1.67 -34.03
C LYS A 457 -10.05 -3.04 -34.38
N ILE A 458 -9.55 -3.75 -33.38
CA ILE A 458 -9.05 -5.12 -33.49
C ILE A 458 -10.14 -6.11 -33.12
#